data_50a9a8f79335cb529a8332064ac79298
#
_entry.id   50a9a8f79335cb529a8332064ac79298
#
_cell.length_a   1.000
_cell.length_b   1.000
_cell.length_c   1.000
_cell.angle_alpha   90.00
_cell.angle_beta   90.00
_cell.angle_gamma   90.00
#
_symmetry.space_group_name_H-M   'P 1'
#
loop_
_entity.id
_entity.type
_entity.pdbx_description
1 polymer ?
#
loop_
_entity_poly.entity_id
_entity_poly.type
_entity_poly.pdbx_seq_one_letter_code
_entity_poly.pdbx_strand_id
1 'polypeptide(L)'
;MVITKLSPNVTDIVSMAKAVEEAGTDAISMINTLLGTVIDIERQRPVLGNITGGLSGPAVRPVAVRLVYQVAQAVNVPIIGMGGIMNAHDAIEFMLAGASAVSVGTANFIQPDIAETIAHGMLEYLDRHNVQSINDIVGLALPNGKASMPYLNK
;
A
#
# COMPACT_ATOMS: atom_id res chain seq x y z
N MET A 1 -1.11 -10.59 19.28
CA MET A 1 -0.95 -10.22 17.86
C MET A 1 -0.23 -8.89 17.77
N VAL A 2 0.87 -8.85 17.02
CA VAL A 2 1.70 -7.64 16.80
C VAL A 2 1.71 -7.33 15.30
N ILE A 3 1.35 -6.10 14.94
CA ILE A 3 1.44 -5.60 13.56
C ILE A 3 2.50 -4.51 13.54
N THR A 4 3.62 -4.77 12.85
CA THR A 4 4.72 -3.82 12.76
C THR A 4 4.52 -2.89 11.57
N LYS A 5 4.55 -1.56 11.82
CA LYS A 5 4.40 -0.57 10.76
C LYS A 5 5.75 -0.06 10.26
N LEU A 6 6.02 -0.27 8.97
CA LEU A 6 7.28 0.12 8.35
C LEU A 6 7.23 1.54 7.76
N SER A 7 8.35 2.27 7.94
CA SER A 7 8.56 3.57 7.32
C SER A 7 9.17 3.42 5.93
N PRO A 8 8.72 4.22 4.94
CA PRO A 8 9.32 4.26 3.61
C PRO A 8 10.64 5.06 3.57
N ASN A 9 10.96 5.78 4.65
CA ASN A 9 12.11 6.69 4.71
C ASN A 9 13.38 5.94 5.11
N VAL A 10 13.66 4.84 4.43
CA VAL A 10 14.82 3.95 4.65
C VAL A 10 15.43 3.58 3.31
N THR A 11 16.70 3.23 3.33
CA THR A 11 17.42 2.82 2.11
C THR A 11 16.97 1.44 1.62
N ASP A 12 16.76 0.49 2.55
CA ASP A 12 16.35 -0.88 2.24
C ASP A 12 15.20 -1.33 3.15
N ILE A 13 13.99 -1.28 2.62
CA ILE A 13 12.80 -1.69 3.35
C ILE A 13 12.68 -3.21 3.44
N VAL A 14 13.29 -3.95 2.51
CA VAL A 14 13.23 -5.41 2.50
C VAL A 14 14.02 -5.97 3.67
N SER A 15 15.21 -5.44 3.95
CA SER A 15 15.98 -5.82 5.13
C SER A 15 15.23 -5.53 6.43
N MET A 16 14.53 -4.39 6.52
CA MET A 16 13.69 -4.06 7.66
C MET A 16 12.53 -5.04 7.84
N ALA A 17 11.86 -5.39 6.73
CA ALA A 17 10.75 -6.35 6.74
C ALA A 17 11.18 -7.74 7.21
N LYS A 18 12.31 -8.24 6.74
CA LYS A 18 12.88 -9.52 7.18
C LYS A 18 13.23 -9.49 8.67
N ALA A 19 13.85 -8.42 9.15
CA ALA A 19 14.22 -8.29 10.56
C ALA A 19 13.01 -8.31 11.49
N VAL A 20 11.88 -7.67 11.11
CA VAL A 20 10.66 -7.70 11.95
C VAL A 20 9.93 -9.04 11.83
N GLU A 21 10.00 -9.73 10.70
CA GLU A 21 9.49 -11.10 10.56
C GLU A 21 10.27 -12.06 11.46
N GLU A 22 11.61 -12.01 11.43
CA GLU A 22 12.49 -12.80 12.32
C GLU A 22 12.25 -12.50 13.81
N ALA A 23 11.87 -11.26 14.14
CA ALA A 23 11.50 -10.87 15.50
C ALA A 23 10.11 -11.36 15.93
N GLY A 24 9.34 -12.00 15.04
CA GLY A 24 8.06 -12.63 15.35
C GLY A 24 6.86 -11.70 15.22
N THR A 25 6.88 -10.73 14.31
CA THR A 25 5.67 -9.97 13.97
C THR A 25 4.60 -10.88 13.33
N ASP A 26 3.33 -10.67 13.66
CA ASP A 26 2.21 -11.43 13.07
C ASP A 26 1.79 -10.88 11.69
N ALA A 27 2.04 -9.59 11.45
CA ALA A 27 1.78 -8.93 10.17
C ALA A 27 2.64 -7.67 10.03
N ILE A 28 2.80 -7.20 8.79
CA ILE A 28 3.47 -5.94 8.48
C ILE A 28 2.43 -4.97 7.91
N SER A 29 2.40 -3.73 8.41
CA SER A 29 1.67 -2.64 7.76
C SER A 29 2.65 -1.67 7.11
N MET A 30 2.37 -1.23 5.89
CA MET A 30 3.24 -0.33 5.15
C MET A 30 2.48 0.40 4.03
N ILE A 31 2.80 1.66 3.83
CA ILE A 31 3.92 2.45 4.33
C ILE A 31 3.43 3.57 5.25
N ASN A 32 4.32 4.10 6.08
CA ASN A 32 4.11 5.41 6.68
C ASN A 32 4.29 6.51 5.62
N THR A 33 4.07 7.78 5.97
CA THR A 33 4.25 8.94 5.07
C THR A 33 5.72 9.12 4.67
N LEU A 34 5.93 9.65 3.46
CA LEU A 34 7.25 10.13 3.03
C LEU A 34 7.55 11.49 3.68
N LEU A 35 8.79 11.73 4.04
CA LEU A 35 9.20 13.04 4.52
C LEU A 35 9.22 14.06 3.37
N GLY A 36 8.63 15.22 3.62
CA GLY A 36 8.60 16.34 2.71
C GLY A 36 8.63 17.66 3.45
N THR A 37 8.82 18.76 2.72
CA THR A 37 8.69 20.13 3.24
C THR A 37 8.15 21.06 2.16
N VAL A 38 7.60 22.19 2.59
CA VAL A 38 7.16 23.30 1.72
C VAL A 38 7.76 24.58 2.26
N ILE A 39 8.31 25.39 1.36
CA ILE A 39 8.86 26.70 1.67
C ILE A 39 7.86 27.79 1.26
N ASP A 40 7.52 28.67 2.18
CA ASP A 40 6.80 29.91 1.91
C ASP A 40 7.79 30.89 1.27
N ILE A 41 7.62 31.15 -0.02
CA ILE A 41 8.55 31.97 -0.79
C ILE A 41 8.52 33.46 -0.41
N GLU A 42 7.36 33.93 0.07
CA GLU A 42 7.20 35.34 0.49
C GLU A 42 7.81 35.56 1.88
N ARG A 43 7.62 34.60 2.78
CA ARG A 43 8.19 34.65 4.14
C ARG A 43 9.60 34.09 4.25
N GLN A 44 10.08 33.45 3.17
CA GLN A 44 11.42 32.82 3.05
C GLN A 44 11.72 31.86 4.21
N ARG A 45 10.72 31.04 4.58
CA ARG A 45 10.84 30.07 5.67
C ARG A 45 9.95 28.84 5.43
N PRO A 46 10.22 27.71 6.11
CA PRO A 46 9.33 26.56 6.08
C PRO A 46 7.90 26.91 6.52
N VAL A 47 6.90 26.37 5.82
CA VAL A 47 5.48 26.50 6.16
C VAL A 47 5.17 25.74 7.44
N LEU A 48 5.75 24.52 7.59
CA LEU A 48 5.51 23.67 8.75
C LEU A 48 6.38 24.08 9.93
N GLY A 49 5.78 24.13 11.13
CA GLY A 49 6.50 24.47 12.37
C GLY A 49 7.66 23.51 12.68
N ASN A 50 7.53 22.23 12.30
CA ASN A 50 8.58 21.23 12.46
C ASN A 50 9.50 21.10 11.23
N ILE A 51 9.51 22.08 10.33
CA ILE A 51 10.29 22.15 9.09
C ILE A 51 9.85 21.07 8.09
N THR A 52 9.81 19.80 8.49
CA THR A 52 9.37 18.67 7.66
C THR A 52 8.06 18.09 8.16
N GLY A 53 7.33 17.43 7.27
CA GLY A 53 6.10 16.72 7.58
C GLY A 53 5.90 15.51 6.68
N GLY A 54 4.84 14.75 6.95
CA GLY A 54 4.50 13.57 6.18
C GLY A 54 3.75 13.93 4.89
N LEU A 55 4.31 13.57 3.75
CA LEU A 55 3.62 13.58 2.47
C LEU A 55 2.72 12.35 2.37
N SER A 56 1.42 12.55 2.15
CA SER A 56 0.42 11.51 1.92
C SER A 56 -0.42 11.83 0.67
N GLY A 57 -1.44 11.00 0.40
CA GLY A 57 -2.33 11.18 -0.74
C GLY A 57 -1.85 10.49 -2.01
N PRO A 58 -2.53 10.69 -3.17
CA PRO A 58 -2.30 9.91 -4.39
C PRO A 58 -0.86 9.92 -4.91
N ALA A 59 -0.12 10.99 -4.67
CA ALA A 59 1.26 11.13 -5.11
C ALA A 59 2.20 10.06 -4.53
N VAL A 60 1.91 9.52 -3.33
CA VAL A 60 2.77 8.49 -2.71
C VAL A 60 2.41 7.07 -3.13
N ARG A 61 1.24 6.84 -3.77
CA ARG A 61 0.75 5.51 -4.13
C ARG A 61 1.76 4.68 -4.93
N PRO A 62 2.34 5.15 -6.04
CA PRO A 62 3.27 4.34 -6.83
C PRO A 62 4.53 3.94 -6.03
N VAL A 63 4.94 4.77 -5.08
CA VAL A 63 6.04 4.43 -4.17
C VAL A 63 5.60 3.34 -3.20
N ALA A 64 4.41 3.48 -2.61
CA ALA A 64 3.86 2.50 -1.66
C ALA A 64 3.64 1.13 -2.31
N VAL A 65 3.03 1.08 -3.51
CA VAL A 65 2.82 -0.15 -4.28
C VAL A 65 4.16 -0.84 -4.59
N ARG A 66 5.17 -0.08 -5.06
CA ARG A 66 6.51 -0.63 -5.31
C ARG A 66 7.11 -1.26 -4.05
N LEU A 67 7.02 -0.58 -2.92
CA LEU A 67 7.59 -1.09 -1.66
C LEU A 67 6.85 -2.34 -1.16
N VAL A 68 5.51 -2.38 -1.27
CA VAL A 68 4.71 -3.58 -0.98
C VAL A 68 5.13 -4.73 -1.90
N TYR A 69 5.24 -4.48 -3.22
CA TYR A 69 5.68 -5.46 -4.20
C TYR A 69 7.05 -6.06 -3.88
N GLN A 70 8.01 -5.25 -3.41
CA GLN A 70 9.33 -5.70 -3.02
C GLN A 70 9.31 -6.55 -1.74
N VAL A 71 8.57 -6.10 -0.72
CA VAL A 71 8.48 -6.78 0.57
C VAL A 71 7.71 -8.10 0.46
N ALA A 72 6.63 -8.13 -0.32
CA ALA A 72 5.82 -9.34 -0.53
C ALA A 72 6.58 -10.51 -1.15
N GLN A 73 7.68 -10.24 -1.86
CA GLN A 73 8.56 -11.28 -2.39
C GLN A 73 9.58 -11.79 -1.37
N ALA A 74 9.69 -11.18 -0.21
CA ALA A 74 10.79 -11.37 0.71
C ALA A 74 10.37 -11.87 2.09
N VAL A 75 9.06 -11.78 2.43
CA VAL A 75 8.48 -12.20 3.70
C VAL A 75 7.27 -13.10 3.49
N ASN A 76 6.90 -13.89 4.52
CA ASN A 76 5.75 -14.79 4.50
C ASN A 76 4.57 -14.26 5.32
N VAL A 77 4.81 -13.30 6.22
CA VAL A 77 3.75 -12.68 7.02
C VAL A 77 2.83 -11.80 6.17
N PRO A 78 1.53 -11.72 6.47
CA PRO A 78 0.61 -10.90 5.70
C PRO A 78 0.97 -9.42 5.75
N ILE A 79 0.70 -8.71 4.64
CA ILE A 79 1.00 -7.29 4.49
C ILE A 79 -0.30 -6.49 4.39
N ILE A 80 -0.42 -5.44 5.19
CA ILE A 80 -1.48 -4.43 5.09
C ILE A 80 -0.91 -3.24 4.32
N GLY A 81 -1.31 -3.11 3.05
CA GLY A 81 -0.86 -2.04 2.17
C GLY A 81 -1.59 -0.72 2.45
N MET A 82 -0.85 0.39 2.51
CA MET A 82 -1.42 1.72 2.68
C MET A 82 -0.57 2.80 2.02
N GLY A 83 -1.22 3.87 1.58
CA GLY A 83 -0.60 5.05 1.00
C GLY A 83 -1.22 5.48 -0.34
N GLY A 84 -2.02 6.54 -0.33
CA GLY A 84 -2.59 7.15 -1.52
C GLY A 84 -3.77 6.41 -2.14
N ILE A 85 -4.42 5.50 -1.42
CA ILE A 85 -5.62 4.79 -1.86
C ILE A 85 -6.81 5.75 -1.83
N MET A 86 -7.45 5.97 -2.99
CA MET A 86 -8.58 6.87 -3.17
C MET A 86 -9.82 6.18 -3.74
N ASN A 87 -9.68 4.97 -4.28
CA ASN A 87 -10.76 4.21 -4.92
C ASN A 87 -10.43 2.71 -4.95
N ALA A 88 -11.36 1.89 -5.45
CA ALA A 88 -11.20 0.43 -5.54
C ALA A 88 -10.04 0.01 -6.45
N HIS A 89 -9.80 0.73 -7.55
CA HIS A 89 -8.69 0.44 -8.46
C HIS A 89 -7.35 0.53 -7.71
N ASP A 90 -7.17 1.58 -6.91
CA ASP A 90 -5.96 1.76 -6.10
C ASP A 90 -5.79 0.63 -5.08
N ALA A 91 -6.88 0.22 -4.42
CA ALA A 91 -6.86 -0.90 -3.46
C ALA A 91 -6.48 -2.23 -4.12
N ILE A 92 -7.05 -2.52 -5.29
CA ILE A 92 -6.75 -3.73 -6.07
C ILE A 92 -5.28 -3.75 -6.52
N GLU A 93 -4.73 -2.60 -6.90
CA GLU A 93 -3.31 -2.47 -7.24
C GLU A 93 -2.40 -2.96 -6.10
N PHE A 94 -2.72 -2.59 -4.85
CA PHE A 94 -2.01 -3.10 -3.67
C PHE A 94 -2.19 -4.61 -3.47
N MET A 95 -3.42 -5.13 -3.65
CA MET A 95 -3.68 -6.57 -3.52
C MET A 95 -2.88 -7.36 -4.56
N LEU A 96 -2.89 -6.94 -5.81
CA LEU A 96 -2.10 -7.55 -6.89
C LEU A 96 -0.59 -7.49 -6.61
N ALA A 97 -0.12 -6.43 -5.96
CA ALA A 97 1.28 -6.28 -5.54
C ALA A 97 1.66 -7.16 -4.32
N GLY A 98 0.71 -7.86 -3.71
CA GLY A 98 0.94 -8.81 -2.62
C GLY A 98 0.45 -8.37 -1.25
N ALA A 99 -0.27 -7.26 -1.13
CA ALA A 99 -0.96 -6.93 0.12
C ALA A 99 -2.13 -7.89 0.35
N SER A 100 -2.27 -8.39 1.58
CA SER A 100 -3.40 -9.25 2.01
C SER A 100 -4.60 -8.42 2.47
N ALA A 101 -4.39 -7.17 2.78
CA ALA A 101 -5.41 -6.18 3.13
C ALA A 101 -4.92 -4.77 2.78
N VAL A 102 -5.83 -3.81 2.75
CA VAL A 102 -5.50 -2.39 2.54
C VAL A 102 -6.01 -1.53 3.69
N SER A 103 -5.34 -0.42 3.93
CA SER A 103 -5.78 0.60 4.91
C SER A 103 -5.90 1.95 4.22
N VAL A 104 -7.07 2.57 4.37
CA VAL A 104 -7.38 3.87 3.78
C VAL A 104 -7.26 4.95 4.85
N GLY A 105 -6.40 5.92 4.63
CA GLY A 105 -6.13 7.01 5.57
C GLY A 105 -6.77 8.33 5.14
N THR A 106 -5.98 9.19 4.51
CA THR A 106 -6.33 10.58 4.17
C THR A 106 -7.64 10.71 3.38
N ALA A 107 -7.98 9.74 2.54
CA ALA A 107 -9.21 9.76 1.74
C ALA A 107 -10.49 9.85 2.60
N ASN A 108 -10.49 9.30 3.84
CA ASN A 108 -11.61 9.40 4.76
C ASN A 108 -11.95 10.84 5.16
N PHE A 109 -10.99 11.77 5.11
CA PHE A 109 -11.24 13.20 5.39
C PHE A 109 -11.93 13.91 4.21
N ILE A 110 -11.84 13.33 3.01
CA ILE A 110 -12.47 13.88 1.79
C ILE A 110 -13.85 13.24 1.62
N GLN A 111 -13.93 11.91 1.80
CA GLN A 111 -15.14 11.11 1.65
C GLN A 111 -15.24 10.13 2.83
N PRO A 112 -16.09 10.40 3.83
CA PRO A 112 -16.19 9.58 5.05
C PRO A 112 -16.62 8.12 4.83
N ASP A 113 -17.37 7.83 3.77
CA ASP A 113 -17.85 6.51 3.36
C ASP A 113 -16.94 5.82 2.31
N ILE A 114 -15.74 6.35 2.11
CA ILE A 114 -14.81 5.86 1.08
C ILE A 114 -14.46 4.38 1.25
N ALA A 115 -14.41 3.88 2.47
CA ALA A 115 -14.09 2.48 2.72
C ALA A 115 -15.17 1.54 2.16
N GLU A 116 -16.44 1.90 2.31
CA GLU A 116 -17.58 1.16 1.74
C GLU A 116 -17.58 1.24 0.22
N THR A 117 -17.36 2.44 -0.34
CA THR A 117 -17.24 2.66 -1.79
C THR A 117 -16.13 1.81 -2.39
N ILE A 118 -14.97 1.74 -1.73
CA ILE A 118 -13.84 0.90 -2.16
C ILE A 118 -14.23 -0.58 -2.11
N ALA A 119 -14.84 -1.04 -1.02
CA ALA A 119 -15.24 -2.43 -0.88
C ALA A 119 -16.22 -2.85 -2.00
N HIS A 120 -17.23 -2.04 -2.30
CA HIS A 120 -18.16 -2.28 -3.40
C HIS A 120 -17.43 -2.36 -4.76
N GLY A 121 -16.56 -1.41 -5.06
CA GLY A 121 -15.80 -1.43 -6.32
C GLY A 121 -14.82 -2.60 -6.42
N MET A 122 -14.31 -3.12 -5.29
CA MET A 122 -13.53 -4.37 -5.28
C MET A 122 -14.41 -5.58 -5.62
N LEU A 123 -15.64 -5.66 -5.10
CA LEU A 123 -16.60 -6.73 -5.47
C LEU A 123 -16.92 -6.67 -6.97
N GLU A 124 -17.21 -5.49 -7.51
CA GLU A 124 -17.45 -5.32 -8.95
C GLU A 124 -16.26 -5.77 -9.82
N TYR A 125 -15.03 -5.56 -9.32
CA TYR A 125 -13.83 -6.06 -10.00
C TYR A 125 -13.79 -7.59 -9.99
N LEU A 126 -14.07 -8.23 -8.86
CA LEU A 126 -14.11 -9.70 -8.75
C LEU A 126 -15.14 -10.30 -9.70
N ASP A 127 -16.34 -9.72 -9.76
CA ASP A 127 -17.41 -10.17 -10.65
C ASP A 127 -17.00 -10.07 -12.13
N ARG A 128 -16.43 -8.94 -12.55
CA ARG A 128 -15.96 -8.74 -13.94
C ARG A 128 -14.86 -9.71 -14.35
N HIS A 129 -14.05 -10.16 -13.40
CA HIS A 129 -12.93 -11.09 -13.65
C HIS A 129 -13.29 -12.55 -13.35
N ASN A 130 -14.54 -12.85 -12.96
CA ASN A 130 -15.00 -14.15 -12.53
C ASN A 130 -14.14 -14.76 -11.41
N VAL A 131 -13.72 -13.92 -10.44
CA VAL A 131 -12.94 -14.30 -9.28
C VAL A 131 -13.87 -14.40 -8.07
N GLN A 132 -13.79 -15.49 -7.31
CA GLN A 132 -14.70 -15.74 -6.21
C GLN A 132 -14.26 -15.14 -4.87
N SER A 133 -12.98 -14.89 -4.69
CA SER A 133 -12.42 -14.38 -3.44
C SER A 133 -11.35 -13.33 -3.71
N ILE A 134 -11.33 -12.28 -2.89
CA ILE A 134 -10.26 -11.29 -2.91
C ILE A 134 -8.89 -11.91 -2.67
N ASN A 135 -8.82 -13.00 -1.92
CA ASN A 135 -7.58 -13.72 -1.67
C ASN A 135 -6.97 -14.33 -2.95
N ASP A 136 -7.80 -14.59 -3.96
CA ASP A 136 -7.35 -15.19 -5.22
C ASP A 136 -6.57 -14.20 -6.09
N ILE A 137 -6.69 -12.89 -5.81
CA ILE A 137 -5.93 -11.86 -6.53
C ILE A 137 -4.67 -11.40 -5.80
N VAL A 138 -4.48 -11.81 -4.54
CA VAL A 138 -3.30 -11.42 -3.75
C VAL A 138 -2.03 -11.92 -4.41
N GLY A 139 -1.14 -10.98 -4.77
CA GLY A 139 0.16 -11.29 -5.33
C GLY A 139 0.15 -11.80 -6.78
N LEU A 140 -0.96 -11.69 -7.51
CA LEU A 140 -0.99 -12.12 -8.92
C LEU A 140 0.01 -11.38 -9.82
N ALA A 141 0.39 -10.15 -9.46
CA ALA A 141 1.39 -9.40 -10.21
C ALA A 141 2.84 -9.77 -9.84
N LEU A 142 3.06 -10.61 -8.83
CA LEU A 142 4.40 -11.05 -8.42
C LEU A 142 4.97 -12.06 -9.44
N PRO A 143 6.30 -12.14 -9.61
CA PRO A 143 6.93 -13.04 -10.59
C PRO A 143 6.59 -14.51 -10.40
N ASN A 144 6.36 -14.94 -9.15
CA ASN A 144 5.93 -16.29 -8.78
C ASN A 144 4.43 -16.34 -8.46
N GLY A 145 3.71 -15.25 -8.67
CA GLY A 145 2.27 -15.21 -8.57
C GLY A 145 1.68 -16.23 -9.55
N LYS A 146 0.59 -16.89 -9.16
CA LYS A 146 -0.17 -17.78 -10.05
C LYS A 146 -0.93 -16.97 -11.12
N ALA A 147 -0.29 -15.98 -11.72
CA ALA A 147 -0.81 -15.25 -12.86
C ALA A 147 -0.71 -16.10 -14.13
N SER A 148 -1.39 -17.23 -14.13
CA SER A 148 -1.89 -17.80 -15.38
C SER A 148 -3.15 -17.03 -15.81
N MET A 149 -3.07 -15.71 -15.85
CA MET A 149 -4.09 -14.93 -16.55
C MET A 149 -3.85 -15.14 -18.04
N PRO A 150 -4.83 -15.68 -18.81
CA PRO A 150 -4.65 -16.00 -20.23
C PRO A 150 -4.40 -14.77 -21.12
N TYR A 151 -4.33 -13.58 -20.54
CA TYR A 151 -4.16 -12.31 -21.26
C TYR A 151 -2.71 -11.81 -21.37
N LEU A 152 -1.75 -12.44 -20.69
CA LEU A 152 -0.34 -12.02 -20.72
C LEU A 152 0.49 -12.81 -21.76
N ASN A 153 -0.13 -13.74 -22.49
CA ASN A 153 0.51 -14.53 -23.57
C ASN A 153 0.02 -14.10 -24.97
N LYS A 154 -0.25 -12.80 -25.17
CA LYS A 154 -0.48 -12.27 -26.53
C LYS A 154 0.47 -11.14 -26.83
#